data_88107077855b42f25ea9b82c3453d73e
#
_entry.id   88107077855b42f25ea9b82c3453d73e
#
_cell.length_a   1.000
_cell.length_b   1.000
_cell.length_c   1.000
_cell.angle_alpha   90.00
_cell.angle_beta   90.00
_cell.angle_gamma   90.00
#
_symmetry.space_group_name_H-M   'P 1'
#
loop_
_entity.id
_entity.type
_entity.pdbx_description
1 polymer ?
#
loop_
_entity_poly.entity_id
_entity_poly.type
_entity_poly.pdbx_seq_one_letter_code
_entity_poly.pdbx_strand_id
1 'polypeptide(L)'
;MRKILVTGAGGLIGSEVVRFFCQKGLEVIGIDNNMRQVFFGEKGDTTWNISKLEKENPNFRNHALDIRDRAAVAKFILDIQPDAIVHTAAQPSHDLAASMPFEDFDVNAVGTLNLLEATRRYNTSIPFVHLSTNKVYGDNPNFLSLMEGKTRYDYADAAYFDGINESFSIDQCKHSLFGASKVASDILVQEYGRYFNMPTCCLRGGCLTGPNHSGVELHGFLSYLIKCNVHEIEYKIYGYKGKQVRDNIHSYDVARFIDLFIQNPKVAAVYNIGGGRENSISILEAFKLIESISG
;
A
#
# COMPACT_ATOMS: atom_id res chain seq x y z
N MET A 1 -8.25 -22.40 -14.27
CA MET A 1 -7.04 -21.73 -13.71
C MET A 1 -7.54 -20.56 -12.88
N ARG A 2 -7.04 -20.38 -11.65
CA ARG A 2 -7.47 -19.24 -10.82
C ARG A 2 -7.03 -17.93 -11.46
N LYS A 3 -7.94 -16.96 -11.46
CA LYS A 3 -7.75 -15.63 -12.05
C LYS A 3 -7.73 -14.57 -10.95
N ILE A 4 -6.64 -13.81 -10.85
CA ILE A 4 -6.46 -12.76 -9.85
C ILE A 4 -6.54 -11.40 -10.55
N LEU A 5 -7.41 -10.51 -10.05
CA LEU A 5 -7.45 -9.12 -10.47
C LEU A 5 -6.56 -8.29 -9.54
N VAL A 6 -5.63 -7.53 -10.10
CA VAL A 6 -4.74 -6.60 -9.38
C VAL A 6 -4.94 -5.19 -9.91
N THR A 7 -5.41 -4.26 -9.08
CA THR A 7 -5.48 -2.85 -9.45
C THR A 7 -4.22 -2.11 -8.97
N GLY A 8 -3.74 -1.13 -9.72
CA GLY A 8 -2.45 -0.50 -9.48
C GLY A 8 -1.28 -1.44 -9.83
N ALA A 9 -1.45 -2.26 -10.88
CA ALA A 9 -0.55 -3.34 -11.25
C ALA A 9 0.88 -2.87 -11.58
N GLY A 10 1.07 -1.63 -12.02
CA GLY A 10 2.39 -1.03 -12.31
C GLY A 10 3.10 -0.46 -11.08
N GLY A 11 2.40 -0.30 -9.94
CA GLY A 11 2.95 0.24 -8.70
C GLY A 11 3.86 -0.73 -7.95
N LEU A 12 4.47 -0.27 -6.85
CA LEU A 12 5.40 -1.05 -6.02
C LEU A 12 4.80 -2.41 -5.59
N ILE A 13 3.67 -2.38 -4.92
CA ILE A 13 3.04 -3.60 -4.40
C ILE A 13 2.31 -4.36 -5.49
N GLY A 14 1.56 -3.66 -6.36
CA GLY A 14 0.83 -4.29 -7.46
C GLY A 14 1.74 -5.09 -8.37
N SER A 15 2.89 -4.57 -8.75
CA SER A 15 3.84 -5.27 -9.61
C SER A 15 4.47 -6.51 -8.98
N GLU A 16 4.71 -6.45 -7.66
CA GLU A 16 5.20 -7.62 -6.93
C GLU A 16 4.14 -8.71 -6.82
N VAL A 17 2.89 -8.31 -6.53
CA VAL A 17 1.73 -9.22 -6.49
C VAL A 17 1.53 -9.89 -7.86
N VAL A 18 1.62 -9.11 -8.95
CA VAL A 18 1.55 -9.66 -10.32
C VAL A 18 2.62 -10.74 -10.53
N ARG A 19 3.92 -10.42 -10.27
CA ARG A 19 4.99 -11.42 -10.41
C ARG A 19 4.75 -12.65 -9.58
N PHE A 20 4.43 -12.45 -8.30
CA PHE A 20 4.23 -13.54 -7.35
C PHE A 20 3.17 -14.53 -7.82
N PHE A 21 1.98 -14.05 -8.23
CA PHE A 21 0.92 -14.94 -8.69
C PHE A 21 1.16 -15.51 -10.07
N CYS A 22 1.83 -14.77 -10.96
CA CYS A 22 2.25 -15.31 -12.25
C CYS A 22 3.23 -16.47 -12.10
N GLN A 23 4.23 -16.35 -11.21
CA GLN A 23 5.19 -17.42 -10.91
C GLN A 23 4.52 -18.66 -10.28
N LYS A 24 3.39 -18.48 -9.59
CA LYS A 24 2.55 -19.59 -9.11
C LYS A 24 1.67 -20.23 -10.19
N GLY A 25 1.77 -19.77 -11.45
CA GLY A 25 1.03 -20.29 -12.58
C GLY A 25 -0.44 -19.82 -12.65
N LEU A 26 -0.82 -18.75 -11.94
CA LEU A 26 -2.16 -18.18 -12.03
C LEU A 26 -2.26 -17.22 -13.21
N GLU A 27 -3.48 -17.02 -13.71
CA GLU A 27 -3.79 -15.93 -14.64
C GLU A 27 -3.93 -14.63 -13.83
N VAL A 28 -3.20 -13.59 -14.21
CA VAL A 28 -3.25 -12.28 -13.53
C VAL A 28 -3.72 -11.21 -14.49
N ILE A 29 -4.79 -10.53 -14.10
CA ILE A 29 -5.33 -9.39 -14.83
C ILE A 29 -5.01 -8.11 -14.06
N GLY A 30 -4.32 -7.18 -14.71
CA GLY A 30 -4.00 -5.87 -14.14
C GLY A 30 -4.98 -4.79 -14.54
N ILE A 31 -5.20 -3.84 -13.64
CA ILE A 31 -5.76 -2.52 -13.94
C ILE A 31 -4.72 -1.48 -13.52
N ASP A 32 -4.19 -0.75 -14.49
CA ASP A 32 -3.33 0.42 -14.26
C ASP A 32 -3.43 1.36 -15.46
N ASN A 33 -3.78 2.61 -15.21
CA ASN A 33 -3.94 3.64 -16.24
C ASN A 33 -2.83 4.71 -16.19
N ASN A 34 -1.73 4.42 -15.49
CA ASN A 34 -0.60 5.33 -15.30
C ASN A 34 -0.97 6.66 -14.63
N MET A 35 -2.02 6.68 -13.80
CA MET A 35 -2.45 7.87 -13.06
C MET A 35 -1.35 8.42 -12.14
N ARG A 36 -0.41 7.57 -11.72
CA ARG A 36 0.76 7.99 -10.96
C ARG A 36 1.59 9.04 -11.69
N GLN A 37 1.69 8.99 -13.01
CA GLN A 37 2.37 10.01 -13.82
C GLN A 37 1.66 11.37 -13.74
N VAL A 38 0.33 11.37 -13.68
CA VAL A 38 -0.46 12.62 -13.50
C VAL A 38 -0.13 13.25 -12.13
N PHE A 39 0.08 12.44 -11.10
CA PHE A 39 0.36 12.94 -9.75
C PHE A 39 1.83 13.35 -9.54
N PHE A 40 2.79 12.66 -10.13
CA PHE A 40 4.22 12.84 -9.85
C PHE A 40 5.07 13.24 -11.08
N GLY A 41 4.42 13.54 -12.22
CA GLY A 41 5.11 13.83 -13.47
C GLY A 41 5.86 12.60 -14.01
N GLU A 42 6.85 12.82 -14.86
CA GLU A 42 7.63 11.74 -15.52
C GLU A 42 8.23 10.72 -14.53
N LYS A 43 8.61 11.16 -13.32
CA LYS A 43 9.13 10.27 -12.27
C LYS A 43 8.09 9.30 -11.71
N GLY A 44 6.81 9.57 -11.95
CA GLY A 44 5.68 8.71 -11.56
C GLY A 44 5.28 7.69 -12.61
N ASP A 45 5.86 7.73 -13.82
CA ASP A 45 5.52 6.81 -14.89
C ASP A 45 5.65 5.34 -14.49
N THR A 46 4.58 4.56 -14.71
CA THR A 46 4.53 3.12 -14.43
C THR A 46 4.48 2.27 -15.70
N THR A 47 4.41 2.87 -16.88
CA THR A 47 4.29 2.15 -18.16
C THR A 47 5.46 1.23 -18.44
N TRP A 48 6.68 1.64 -18.08
CA TRP A 48 7.88 0.82 -18.19
C TRP A 48 7.77 -0.50 -17.40
N ASN A 49 7.18 -0.43 -16.19
CA ASN A 49 7.01 -1.59 -15.33
C ASN A 49 5.92 -2.52 -15.84
N ILE A 50 4.79 -1.97 -16.32
CA ILE A 50 3.74 -2.74 -17.00
C ILE A 50 4.32 -3.48 -18.22
N SER A 51 5.04 -2.78 -19.10
CA SER A 51 5.66 -3.39 -20.28
C SER A 51 6.64 -4.50 -19.92
N LYS A 52 7.43 -4.31 -18.86
CA LYS A 52 8.33 -5.33 -18.32
C LYS A 52 7.55 -6.55 -17.82
N LEU A 53 6.49 -6.32 -17.01
CA LEU A 53 5.65 -7.39 -16.47
C LEU A 53 5.00 -8.23 -17.56
N GLU A 54 4.43 -7.61 -18.59
CA GLU A 54 3.81 -8.32 -19.74
C GLU A 54 4.81 -9.13 -20.55
N LYS A 55 6.05 -8.61 -20.70
CA LYS A 55 7.13 -9.33 -21.37
C LYS A 55 7.63 -10.54 -20.60
N GLU A 56 7.75 -10.40 -19.27
CA GLU A 56 8.30 -11.43 -18.39
C GLU A 56 7.25 -12.49 -17.97
N ASN A 57 5.96 -12.16 -18.03
CA ASN A 57 4.89 -13.02 -17.54
C ASN A 57 3.79 -13.21 -18.60
N PRO A 58 3.84 -14.28 -19.40
CA PRO A 58 2.88 -14.53 -20.49
C PRO A 58 1.44 -14.73 -20.00
N ASN A 59 1.24 -15.01 -18.72
CA ASN A 59 -0.05 -15.14 -18.03
C ASN A 59 -0.54 -13.85 -17.35
N PHE A 60 0.10 -12.71 -17.64
CA PHE A 60 -0.32 -11.38 -17.21
C PHE A 60 -0.83 -10.55 -18.39
N ARG A 61 -1.88 -9.78 -18.15
CA ARG A 61 -2.37 -8.72 -19.08
C ARG A 61 -2.82 -7.52 -18.27
N ASN A 62 -2.45 -6.31 -18.71
CA ASN A 62 -2.91 -5.06 -18.12
C ASN A 62 -4.01 -4.40 -18.94
N HIS A 63 -4.93 -3.73 -18.26
CA HIS A 63 -5.99 -2.93 -18.85
C HIS A 63 -5.92 -1.50 -18.30
N ALA A 64 -5.90 -0.52 -19.22
CA ALA A 64 -5.94 0.90 -18.87
C ALA A 64 -7.36 1.32 -18.51
N LEU A 65 -7.81 0.94 -17.31
CA LEU A 65 -9.14 1.26 -16.78
C LEU A 65 -9.00 2.21 -15.61
N ASP A 66 -9.87 3.22 -15.54
CA ASP A 66 -9.97 4.10 -14.37
C ASP A 66 -10.96 3.52 -13.36
N ILE A 67 -10.51 3.25 -12.14
CA ILE A 67 -11.36 2.71 -11.07
C ILE A 67 -12.46 3.67 -10.62
N ARG A 68 -12.38 4.96 -10.99
CA ARG A 68 -13.44 5.95 -10.74
C ARG A 68 -14.63 5.78 -11.70
N ASP A 69 -14.44 5.15 -12.86
CA ASP A 69 -15.52 4.85 -13.78
C ASP A 69 -16.32 3.63 -13.29
N ARG A 70 -17.40 3.92 -12.57
CA ARG A 70 -18.29 2.92 -11.98
C ARG A 70 -18.86 1.93 -12.99
N ALA A 71 -19.28 2.40 -14.16
CA ALA A 71 -19.91 1.57 -15.18
C ALA A 71 -18.89 0.65 -15.84
N ALA A 72 -17.70 1.18 -16.16
CA ALA A 72 -16.62 0.41 -16.74
C ALA A 72 -16.09 -0.65 -15.75
N VAL A 73 -15.91 -0.30 -14.48
CA VAL A 73 -15.49 -1.25 -13.42
C VAL A 73 -16.50 -2.37 -13.26
N ALA A 74 -17.80 -2.05 -13.17
CA ALA A 74 -18.84 -3.06 -13.02
C ALA A 74 -18.89 -4.03 -14.20
N LYS A 75 -18.84 -3.50 -15.44
CA LYS A 75 -18.77 -4.30 -16.64
C LYS A 75 -17.51 -5.18 -16.67
N PHE A 76 -16.36 -4.59 -16.37
CA PHE A 76 -15.08 -5.29 -16.43
C PHE A 76 -15.02 -6.48 -15.46
N ILE A 77 -15.47 -6.33 -14.21
CA ILE A 77 -15.51 -7.44 -13.24
C ILE A 77 -16.43 -8.57 -13.71
N LEU A 78 -17.60 -8.24 -14.30
CA LEU A 78 -18.51 -9.24 -14.86
C LEU A 78 -17.89 -9.98 -16.07
N ASP A 79 -17.13 -9.28 -16.90
CA ASP A 79 -16.52 -9.86 -18.11
C ASP A 79 -15.33 -10.78 -17.73
N ILE A 80 -14.48 -10.37 -16.78
CA ILE A 80 -13.28 -11.15 -16.43
C ILE A 80 -13.53 -12.24 -15.39
N GLN A 81 -14.54 -12.11 -14.55
CA GLN A 81 -14.91 -13.08 -13.51
C GLN A 81 -13.73 -13.52 -12.64
N PRO A 82 -13.13 -12.63 -11.82
CA PRO A 82 -11.95 -12.95 -11.02
C PRO A 82 -12.31 -13.89 -9.86
N ASP A 83 -11.35 -14.72 -9.44
CA ASP A 83 -11.45 -15.58 -8.24
C ASP A 83 -10.97 -14.86 -6.96
N ALA A 84 -10.21 -13.75 -7.10
CA ALA A 84 -9.83 -12.87 -6.02
C ALA A 84 -9.46 -11.48 -6.57
N ILE A 85 -9.58 -10.46 -5.72
CA ILE A 85 -9.21 -9.08 -6.05
C ILE A 85 -8.17 -8.58 -5.05
N VAL A 86 -7.08 -8.02 -5.58
CA VAL A 86 -6.05 -7.32 -4.82
C VAL A 86 -6.05 -5.85 -5.25
N HIS A 87 -6.56 -4.99 -4.37
CA HIS A 87 -6.73 -3.57 -4.65
C HIS A 87 -5.56 -2.77 -4.07
N THR A 88 -4.61 -2.38 -4.95
CA THR A 88 -3.45 -1.56 -4.59
C THR A 88 -3.43 -0.19 -5.26
N ALA A 89 -4.37 0.09 -6.18
CA ALA A 89 -4.49 1.40 -6.80
C ALA A 89 -4.84 2.46 -5.75
N ALA A 90 -4.10 3.55 -5.73
CA ALA A 90 -4.31 4.67 -4.81
C ALA A 90 -3.62 5.94 -5.33
N GLN A 91 -4.09 7.11 -4.88
CA GLN A 91 -3.30 8.33 -4.82
C GLN A 91 -2.51 8.29 -3.49
N PRO A 92 -1.17 8.16 -3.49
CA PRO A 92 -0.43 7.87 -2.27
C PRO A 92 0.21 9.08 -1.59
N SER A 93 0.07 10.30 -2.13
CA SER A 93 0.78 11.49 -1.66
C SER A 93 -0.06 12.35 -0.72
N HIS A 94 0.49 12.64 0.46
CA HIS A 94 -0.12 13.58 1.41
C HIS A 94 -0.22 15.01 0.87
N ASP A 95 0.84 15.48 0.21
CA ASP A 95 0.92 16.87 -0.26
C ASP A 95 -0.03 17.08 -1.43
N LEU A 96 -0.11 16.12 -2.34
CA LEU A 96 -1.05 16.18 -3.46
C LEU A 96 -2.51 16.07 -3.01
N ALA A 97 -2.82 15.29 -1.99
CA ALA A 97 -4.18 15.24 -1.43
C ALA A 97 -4.67 16.62 -0.97
N ALA A 98 -3.78 17.46 -0.44
CA ALA A 98 -4.15 18.82 -0.03
C ALA A 98 -4.39 19.76 -1.21
N SER A 99 -3.71 19.57 -2.33
CA SER A 99 -3.86 20.38 -3.56
C SER A 99 -4.95 19.86 -4.50
N MET A 100 -5.25 18.54 -4.45
CA MET A 100 -6.20 17.85 -5.32
C MET A 100 -7.14 16.97 -4.50
N PRO A 101 -7.96 17.54 -3.58
CA PRO A 101 -8.73 16.74 -2.60
C PRO A 101 -9.85 15.90 -3.23
N PHE A 102 -10.44 16.35 -4.32
CA PHE A 102 -11.45 15.57 -5.03
C PHE A 102 -10.83 14.35 -5.72
N GLU A 103 -9.74 14.52 -6.42
CA GLU A 103 -9.03 13.42 -7.10
C GLU A 103 -8.51 12.40 -6.08
N ASP A 104 -7.98 12.87 -4.94
CA ASP A 104 -7.55 11.99 -3.85
C ASP A 104 -8.71 11.14 -3.33
N PHE A 105 -9.83 11.78 -3.01
CA PHE A 105 -11.01 11.09 -2.48
C PHE A 105 -11.65 10.18 -3.51
N ASP A 106 -11.76 10.63 -4.77
CA ASP A 106 -12.34 9.85 -5.86
C ASP A 106 -11.52 8.59 -6.17
N VAL A 107 -10.19 8.68 -6.16
CA VAL A 107 -9.34 7.50 -6.36
C VAL A 107 -9.38 6.57 -5.14
N ASN A 108 -9.16 7.12 -3.93
CA ASN A 108 -8.97 6.31 -2.74
C ASN A 108 -10.28 5.75 -2.16
N ALA A 109 -11.34 6.54 -2.11
CA ALA A 109 -12.62 6.15 -1.50
C ALA A 109 -13.65 5.70 -2.55
N VAL A 110 -13.94 6.53 -3.56
CA VAL A 110 -14.96 6.22 -4.57
C VAL A 110 -14.51 5.06 -5.46
N GLY A 111 -13.24 5.02 -5.88
CA GLY A 111 -12.67 3.91 -6.64
C GLY A 111 -12.75 2.58 -5.87
N THR A 112 -12.43 2.60 -4.57
CA THR A 112 -12.59 1.43 -3.70
C THR A 112 -14.07 0.99 -3.61
N LEU A 113 -15.00 1.92 -3.43
CA LEU A 113 -16.44 1.63 -3.40
C LEU A 113 -16.92 1.01 -4.71
N ASN A 114 -16.46 1.51 -5.85
CA ASN A 114 -16.83 0.97 -7.16
C ASN A 114 -16.40 -0.49 -7.30
N LEU A 115 -15.17 -0.82 -6.88
CA LEU A 115 -14.65 -2.19 -6.90
C LEU A 115 -15.41 -3.11 -5.93
N LEU A 116 -15.67 -2.66 -4.70
CA LEU A 116 -16.42 -3.42 -3.69
C LEU A 116 -17.83 -3.73 -4.17
N GLU A 117 -18.55 -2.75 -4.67
CA GLU A 117 -19.92 -2.92 -5.13
C GLU A 117 -20.00 -3.80 -6.39
N ALA A 118 -19.08 -3.63 -7.33
CA ALA A 118 -18.98 -4.51 -8.50
C ALA A 118 -18.68 -5.95 -8.10
N THR A 119 -17.77 -6.16 -7.13
CA THR A 119 -17.45 -7.47 -6.57
C THR A 119 -18.66 -8.11 -5.90
N ARG A 120 -19.35 -7.36 -5.04
CA ARG A 120 -20.56 -7.84 -4.35
C ARG A 120 -21.64 -8.30 -5.32
N ARG A 121 -21.86 -7.51 -6.38
CA ARG A 121 -22.87 -7.87 -7.42
C ARG A 121 -22.48 -9.06 -8.26
N TYR A 122 -21.19 -9.26 -8.45
CA TYR A 122 -20.68 -10.41 -9.18
C TYR A 122 -20.69 -11.68 -8.31
N ASN A 123 -19.98 -11.66 -7.19
CA ASN A 123 -19.88 -12.81 -6.28
C ASN A 123 -19.34 -12.38 -4.90
N THR A 124 -20.17 -12.53 -3.88
CA THR A 124 -19.81 -12.18 -2.50
C THR A 124 -18.79 -13.12 -1.85
N SER A 125 -18.48 -14.26 -2.47
CA SER A 125 -17.59 -15.29 -1.89
C SER A 125 -16.12 -15.11 -2.27
N ILE A 126 -15.79 -14.19 -3.19
CA ILE A 126 -14.39 -14.00 -3.60
C ILE A 126 -13.63 -13.11 -2.62
N PRO A 127 -12.38 -13.45 -2.30
CA PRO A 127 -11.55 -12.60 -1.44
C PRO A 127 -11.27 -11.24 -2.06
N PHE A 128 -11.43 -10.20 -1.23
CA PHE A 128 -11.10 -8.82 -1.58
C PHE A 128 -10.05 -8.27 -0.61
N VAL A 129 -8.85 -8.06 -1.10
CA VAL A 129 -7.72 -7.53 -0.32
C VAL A 129 -7.49 -6.06 -0.67
N HIS A 130 -7.59 -5.17 0.32
CA HIS A 130 -7.35 -3.74 0.17
C HIS A 130 -6.03 -3.32 0.82
N LEU A 131 -5.14 -2.71 0.05
CA LEU A 131 -3.96 -2.04 0.58
C LEU A 131 -4.38 -0.71 1.23
N SER A 132 -4.61 -0.78 2.54
CA SER A 132 -4.82 0.35 3.42
C SER A 132 -3.47 0.95 3.85
N THR A 133 -3.44 1.75 4.88
CA THR A 133 -2.24 2.43 5.36
C THR A 133 -2.27 2.60 6.88
N ASN A 134 -1.11 2.72 7.51
CA ASN A 134 -0.99 3.14 8.90
C ASN A 134 -1.52 4.58 9.15
N LYS A 135 -1.73 5.37 8.10
CA LYS A 135 -2.30 6.74 8.20
C LYS A 135 -3.76 6.77 8.64
N VAL A 136 -4.43 5.62 8.65
CA VAL A 136 -5.78 5.51 9.27
C VAL A 136 -5.76 5.79 10.77
N TYR A 137 -4.62 5.61 11.43
CA TYR A 137 -4.43 5.99 12.85
C TYR A 137 -4.15 7.48 13.06
N GLY A 138 -4.00 8.24 11.97
CA GLY A 138 -3.70 9.66 12.02
C GLY A 138 -2.38 9.97 12.76
N ASP A 139 -2.41 10.97 13.61
CA ASP A 139 -1.30 11.34 14.50
C ASP A 139 -1.44 10.78 15.94
N ASN A 140 -2.45 9.96 16.22
CA ASN A 140 -2.64 9.30 17.52
C ASN A 140 -1.38 8.59 18.04
N PRO A 141 -0.60 7.85 17.22
CA PRO A 141 0.64 7.23 17.70
C PRO A 141 1.69 8.22 18.19
N ASN A 142 1.65 9.48 17.74
CA ASN A 142 2.58 10.52 18.16
C ASN A 142 2.27 11.08 19.56
N PHE A 143 1.07 10.79 20.11
CA PHE A 143 0.72 11.18 21.47
C PHE A 143 1.19 10.17 22.52
N LEU A 144 1.68 9.00 22.09
CA LEU A 144 2.29 8.05 22.99
C LEU A 144 3.64 8.57 23.49
N SER A 145 3.92 8.37 24.78
CA SER A 145 5.18 8.77 25.38
C SER A 145 6.35 8.05 24.72
N LEU A 146 7.41 8.81 24.40
CA LEU A 146 8.61 8.30 23.76
C LEU A 146 9.82 8.41 24.67
N MET A 147 10.72 7.44 24.58
CA MET A 147 12.08 7.50 25.13
C MET A 147 13.05 7.85 24.02
N GLU A 148 13.90 8.85 24.25
CA GLU A 148 14.97 9.21 23.31
C GLU A 148 16.21 8.35 23.58
N GLY A 149 16.48 7.38 22.71
CA GLY A 149 17.70 6.60 22.71
C GLY A 149 18.88 7.34 22.01
N LYS A 150 20.01 6.66 21.89
CA LYS A 150 21.19 7.21 21.23
C LYS A 150 20.96 7.46 19.74
N THR A 151 20.30 6.51 19.05
CA THR A 151 20.10 6.51 17.60
C THR A 151 18.63 6.51 17.19
N ARG A 152 17.70 6.21 18.08
CA ARG A 152 16.25 6.08 17.81
C ARG A 152 15.39 6.57 18.95
N TYR A 153 14.14 6.85 18.65
CA TYR A 153 13.05 6.91 19.61
C TYR A 153 12.38 5.54 19.72
N ASP A 154 12.03 5.15 20.94
CA ASP A 154 11.18 4.00 21.23
C ASP A 154 9.98 4.42 22.09
N TYR A 155 8.91 3.63 22.10
CA TYR A 155 7.81 3.86 23.03
C TYR A 155 8.26 3.63 24.47
N ALA A 156 7.86 4.55 25.36
CA ALA A 156 8.18 4.47 26.78
C ALA A 156 7.35 3.41 27.51
N ASP A 157 6.11 3.18 27.03
CA ASP A 157 5.21 2.16 27.60
C ASP A 157 5.48 0.79 26.97
N ALA A 158 5.75 -0.20 27.82
CA ALA A 158 6.03 -1.58 27.42
C ALA A 158 4.87 -2.23 26.63
N ALA A 159 3.62 -1.76 26.81
CA ALA A 159 2.47 -2.22 26.04
C ALA A 159 2.60 -1.94 24.53
N TYR A 160 3.40 -0.96 24.14
CA TYR A 160 3.66 -0.59 22.75
C TYR A 160 5.05 -0.94 22.27
N PHE A 161 5.80 -1.75 23.03
CA PHE A 161 7.17 -2.11 22.67
C PHE A 161 7.27 -2.74 21.28
N ASP A 162 6.33 -3.59 20.92
CA ASP A 162 6.24 -4.23 19.60
C ASP A 162 5.40 -3.44 18.58
N GLY A 163 4.93 -2.25 18.94
CA GLY A 163 4.09 -1.38 18.11
C GLY A 163 2.64 -1.31 18.58
N ILE A 164 1.81 -0.65 17.78
CA ILE A 164 0.36 -0.55 18.02
C ILE A 164 -0.38 -1.69 17.34
N ASN A 165 -1.50 -2.13 17.92
CA ASN A 165 -2.36 -3.14 17.32
C ASN A 165 -3.53 -2.51 16.54
N GLU A 166 -4.33 -3.35 15.87
CA GLU A 166 -5.43 -2.93 14.99
C GLU A 166 -6.62 -2.29 15.74
N SER A 167 -6.71 -2.47 17.06
CA SER A 167 -7.72 -1.82 17.88
C SER A 167 -7.33 -0.41 18.33
N PHE A 168 -6.13 0.07 17.96
CA PHE A 168 -5.72 1.44 18.26
C PHE A 168 -6.66 2.44 17.62
N SER A 169 -6.99 3.53 18.36
CA SER A 169 -8.01 4.50 17.93
C SER A 169 -7.64 5.16 16.60
N ILE A 170 -8.66 5.29 15.75
CA ILE A 170 -8.61 6.07 14.50
C ILE A 170 -9.37 7.40 14.63
N ASP A 171 -9.95 7.70 15.81
CA ASP A 171 -10.78 8.87 16.05
C ASP A 171 -10.03 9.99 16.76
N GLN A 172 -10.59 11.20 16.66
CA GLN A 172 -10.19 12.41 17.39
C GLN A 172 -8.71 12.78 17.20
N CYS A 173 -8.22 12.60 16.00
CA CYS A 173 -6.85 12.91 15.61
C CYS A 173 -6.76 13.49 14.19
N LYS A 174 -5.61 14.05 13.85
CA LYS A 174 -5.38 14.62 12.53
C LYS A 174 -4.89 13.56 11.56
N HIS A 175 -5.65 13.30 10.47
CA HIS A 175 -5.31 12.28 9.48
C HIS A 175 -4.61 12.82 8.23
N SER A 176 -4.65 14.12 7.93
CA SER A 176 -4.52 14.70 6.60
C SER A 176 -5.68 14.32 5.67
N LEU A 177 -5.82 14.98 4.52
CA LEU A 177 -6.86 14.63 3.54
C LEU A 177 -6.63 13.24 2.93
N PHE A 178 -5.38 12.91 2.63
CA PHE A 178 -4.99 11.54 2.23
C PHE A 178 -5.40 10.48 3.27
N GLY A 179 -5.07 10.72 4.53
CA GLY A 179 -5.46 9.81 5.61
C GLY A 179 -6.96 9.67 5.73
N ALA A 180 -7.72 10.77 5.56
CA ALA A 180 -9.19 10.76 5.61
C ALA A 180 -9.81 9.92 4.48
N SER A 181 -9.35 10.08 3.23
CA SER A 181 -9.82 9.26 2.11
C SER A 181 -9.47 7.77 2.28
N LYS A 182 -8.31 7.47 2.87
CA LYS A 182 -7.90 6.09 3.20
C LYS A 182 -8.68 5.51 4.38
N VAL A 183 -9.07 6.30 5.40
CA VAL A 183 -10.00 5.88 6.46
C VAL A 183 -11.36 5.53 5.85
N ALA A 184 -11.89 6.37 4.95
CA ALA A 184 -13.16 6.10 4.29
C ALA A 184 -13.13 4.75 3.55
N SER A 185 -12.08 4.48 2.76
CA SER A 185 -11.94 3.20 2.05
C SER A 185 -11.73 2.01 3.01
N ASP A 186 -10.93 2.16 4.06
CA ASP A 186 -10.66 1.13 5.07
C ASP A 186 -11.99 0.70 5.76
N ILE A 187 -12.79 1.67 6.20
CA ILE A 187 -14.09 1.38 6.83
C ILE A 187 -15.07 0.77 5.83
N LEU A 188 -15.14 1.26 4.59
CA LEU A 188 -16.00 0.65 3.56
C LEU A 188 -15.66 -0.82 3.34
N VAL A 189 -14.40 -1.19 3.24
CA VAL A 189 -13.96 -2.58 3.06
C VAL A 189 -14.40 -3.46 4.23
N GLN A 190 -14.27 -2.96 5.46
CA GLN A 190 -14.73 -3.67 6.65
C GLN A 190 -16.27 -3.82 6.66
N GLU A 191 -17.02 -2.74 6.33
CA GLU A 191 -18.48 -2.77 6.33
C GLU A 191 -19.04 -3.68 5.23
N TYR A 192 -18.45 -3.73 4.04
CA TYR A 192 -18.82 -4.71 3.01
C TYR A 192 -18.60 -6.15 3.51
N GLY A 193 -17.53 -6.38 4.25
CA GLY A 193 -17.32 -7.66 4.92
C GLY A 193 -18.42 -7.98 5.92
N ARG A 194 -18.73 -7.07 6.86
CA ARG A 194 -19.72 -7.29 7.92
C ARG A 194 -21.15 -7.40 7.38
N TYR A 195 -21.55 -6.46 6.51
CA TYR A 195 -22.92 -6.37 6.00
C TYR A 195 -23.27 -7.48 5.00
N PHE A 196 -22.32 -7.85 4.14
CA PHE A 196 -22.58 -8.78 3.04
C PHE A 196 -21.87 -10.12 3.21
N ASN A 197 -21.24 -10.35 4.38
CA ASN A 197 -20.45 -11.54 4.68
C ASN A 197 -19.38 -11.83 3.63
N MET A 198 -18.75 -10.77 3.09
CA MET A 198 -17.71 -10.89 2.10
C MET A 198 -16.35 -11.15 2.76
N PRO A 199 -15.50 -12.00 2.20
CA PRO A 199 -14.14 -12.22 2.70
C PRO A 199 -13.23 -11.03 2.32
N THR A 200 -13.33 -9.95 3.07
CA THR A 200 -12.56 -8.72 2.85
C THR A 200 -11.45 -8.56 3.87
N CYS A 201 -10.33 -7.98 3.47
CA CYS A 201 -9.34 -7.52 4.44
C CYS A 201 -8.73 -6.17 4.10
N CYS A 202 -8.42 -5.40 5.15
CA CYS A 202 -7.60 -4.20 5.10
C CYS A 202 -6.18 -4.53 5.56
N LEU A 203 -5.19 -4.27 4.72
CA LEU A 203 -3.78 -4.36 5.06
C LEU A 203 -3.25 -2.95 5.34
N ARG A 204 -3.15 -2.59 6.62
CA ARG A 204 -2.66 -1.28 7.08
C ARG A 204 -1.13 -1.28 7.07
N GLY A 205 -0.57 -0.92 5.92
CA GLY A 205 0.88 -0.92 5.71
C GLY A 205 1.58 0.30 6.31
N GLY A 206 2.77 0.06 6.85
CA GLY A 206 3.71 1.08 7.27
C GLY A 206 4.61 1.54 6.11
N CYS A 207 5.92 1.41 6.25
CA CYS A 207 6.87 1.68 5.18
C CYS A 207 7.05 0.45 4.28
N LEU A 208 6.29 0.43 3.19
CA LEU A 208 6.43 -0.59 2.16
C LEU A 208 7.68 -0.28 1.30
N THR A 209 8.54 -1.27 1.10
CA THR A 209 9.77 -1.13 0.33
C THR A 209 9.95 -2.30 -0.63
N GLY A 210 10.87 -2.16 -1.58
CA GLY A 210 11.17 -3.21 -2.56
C GLY A 210 11.90 -2.67 -3.79
N PRO A 211 12.36 -3.55 -4.68
CA PRO A 211 13.25 -3.20 -5.79
C PRO A 211 12.62 -2.28 -6.85
N ASN A 212 11.29 -2.29 -6.96
CA ASN A 212 10.57 -1.41 -7.91
C ASN A 212 10.05 -0.12 -7.26
N HIS A 213 10.57 0.23 -6.08
CA HIS A 213 10.17 1.46 -5.40
C HIS A 213 10.84 2.67 -6.05
N SER A 214 10.08 3.46 -6.77
CA SER A 214 10.50 4.77 -7.27
C SER A 214 10.52 5.78 -6.13
N GLY A 215 11.59 5.77 -5.32
CA GLY A 215 11.76 6.67 -4.18
C GLY A 215 11.99 8.11 -4.63
N VAL A 216 11.26 9.05 -4.02
CA VAL A 216 11.40 10.50 -4.20
C VAL A 216 11.57 11.16 -2.83
N GLU A 217 12.04 12.41 -2.78
CA GLU A 217 12.42 13.10 -1.54
C GLU A 217 11.37 13.03 -0.41
N LEU A 218 10.08 13.13 -0.75
CA LEU A 218 8.98 13.12 0.22
C LEU A 218 8.22 11.79 0.31
N HIS A 219 8.63 10.77 -0.47
CA HIS A 219 7.96 9.47 -0.48
C HIS A 219 8.92 8.33 -0.76
N GLY A 220 8.93 7.32 0.15
CA GLY A 220 9.81 6.16 0.02
C GLY A 220 11.23 6.43 0.55
N PHE A 221 11.32 6.85 1.82
CA PHE A 221 12.56 7.35 2.42
C PHE A 221 13.76 6.41 2.23
N LEU A 222 13.60 5.11 2.41
CA LEU A 222 14.71 4.15 2.33
C LEU A 222 15.25 4.06 0.90
N SER A 223 14.37 3.92 -0.09
CA SER A 223 14.76 3.87 -1.50
C SER A 223 15.38 5.20 -1.96
N TYR A 224 14.85 6.33 -1.48
CA TYR A 224 15.40 7.64 -1.78
C TYR A 224 16.75 7.86 -1.10
N LEU A 225 16.92 7.42 0.14
CA LEU A 225 18.19 7.48 0.86
C LEU A 225 19.29 6.69 0.17
N ILE A 226 18.98 5.45 -0.27
CA ILE A 226 19.92 4.63 -1.05
C ILE A 226 20.28 5.33 -2.37
N LYS A 227 19.29 5.89 -3.06
CA LYS A 227 19.52 6.65 -4.30
C LYS A 227 20.42 7.86 -4.07
N CYS A 228 20.22 8.61 -2.99
CA CYS A 228 21.07 9.76 -2.63
C CYS A 228 22.51 9.30 -2.39
N ASN A 229 22.70 8.20 -1.67
CA ASN A 229 24.03 7.65 -1.42
C ASN A 229 24.73 7.23 -2.73
N VAL A 230 24.05 6.44 -3.58
CA VAL A 230 24.63 5.94 -4.84
C VAL A 230 24.99 7.06 -5.84
N HIS A 231 24.24 8.14 -5.83
CA HIS A 231 24.42 9.28 -6.75
C HIS A 231 25.11 10.49 -6.09
N GLU A 232 25.61 10.37 -4.85
CA GLU A 232 26.27 11.44 -4.10
C GLU A 232 25.40 12.72 -3.98
N ILE A 233 24.07 12.51 -3.80
CA ILE A 233 23.09 13.59 -3.63
C ILE A 233 22.91 13.86 -2.14
N GLU A 234 22.87 15.14 -1.74
CA GLU A 234 22.57 15.53 -0.37
C GLU A 234 21.20 15.00 0.09
N TYR A 235 21.17 14.26 1.21
CA TYR A 235 19.94 13.81 1.84
C TYR A 235 19.53 14.73 2.99
N LYS A 236 18.33 15.29 2.90
CA LYS A 236 17.81 16.21 3.91
C LYS A 236 16.99 15.48 4.96
N ILE A 237 17.37 15.61 6.24
CA ILE A 237 16.64 15.05 7.38
C ILE A 237 15.58 16.04 7.86
N TYR A 238 14.33 15.66 7.84
CA TYR A 238 13.20 16.48 8.29
C TYR A 238 12.81 16.14 9.74
N GLY A 239 13.38 16.89 10.69
CA GLY A 239 13.00 16.85 12.09
C GLY A 239 13.48 15.63 12.90
N TYR A 240 13.07 15.59 14.14
CA TYR A 240 13.31 14.51 15.12
C TYR A 240 14.77 14.06 15.26
N LYS A 241 15.74 14.93 14.92
CA LYS A 241 17.18 14.62 14.96
C LYS A 241 17.59 13.38 14.15
N GLY A 242 16.80 12.97 13.17
CA GLY A 242 17.01 11.73 12.41
C GLY A 242 16.71 10.43 13.20
N LYS A 243 16.15 10.55 14.41
CA LYS A 243 15.87 9.40 15.29
C LYS A 243 14.47 8.80 15.11
N GLN A 244 13.64 9.38 14.23
CA GLN A 244 12.33 8.82 13.90
C GLN A 244 12.46 7.43 13.29
N VAL A 245 11.72 6.49 13.85
CA VAL A 245 11.75 5.09 13.45
C VAL A 245 10.67 4.79 12.42
N ARG A 246 10.98 3.92 11.48
CA ARG A 246 10.02 3.37 10.52
C ARG A 246 10.10 1.85 10.56
N ASP A 247 8.92 1.23 10.58
CA ASP A 247 8.75 -0.19 10.41
C ASP A 247 8.70 -0.51 8.91
N ASN A 248 9.64 -1.32 8.42
CA ASN A 248 9.81 -1.58 6.99
C ASN A 248 9.41 -3.01 6.67
N ILE A 249 8.65 -3.19 5.59
CA ILE A 249 8.30 -4.51 5.06
C ILE A 249 8.60 -4.56 3.55
N HIS A 250 9.17 -5.67 3.10
CA HIS A 250 9.46 -5.89 1.69
C HIS A 250 8.18 -6.24 0.91
N SER A 251 8.04 -5.72 -0.31
CA SER A 251 6.89 -5.96 -1.19
C SER A 251 6.60 -7.45 -1.42
N TYR A 252 7.63 -8.28 -1.46
CA TYR A 252 7.49 -9.73 -1.57
C TYR A 252 6.78 -10.37 -0.36
N ASP A 253 7.06 -9.90 0.85
CA ASP A 253 6.39 -10.41 2.06
C ASP A 253 4.92 -9.95 2.11
N VAL A 254 4.64 -8.76 1.59
CA VAL A 254 3.24 -8.31 1.39
C VAL A 254 2.50 -9.24 0.42
N ALA A 255 3.13 -9.61 -0.71
CA ALA A 255 2.54 -10.53 -1.68
C ALA A 255 2.30 -11.93 -1.08
N ARG A 256 3.23 -12.44 -0.26
CA ARG A 256 3.07 -13.69 0.49
C ARG A 256 1.90 -13.63 1.48
N PHE A 257 1.77 -12.51 2.21
CA PHE A 257 0.65 -12.32 3.14
C PHE A 257 -0.69 -12.31 2.39
N ILE A 258 -0.77 -11.62 1.26
CA ILE A 258 -1.96 -11.60 0.39
C ILE A 258 -2.33 -13.03 -0.05
N ASP A 259 -1.36 -13.81 -0.47
CA ASP A 259 -1.58 -15.20 -0.86
C ASP A 259 -2.13 -16.06 0.29
N LEU A 260 -1.56 -15.91 1.49
CA LEU A 260 -2.06 -16.60 2.69
C LEU A 260 -3.50 -16.22 3.03
N PHE A 261 -3.85 -14.94 2.90
CA PHE A 261 -5.22 -14.50 3.10
C PHE A 261 -6.18 -15.07 2.04
N ILE A 262 -5.78 -15.06 0.76
CA ILE A 262 -6.61 -15.62 -0.33
C ILE A 262 -6.85 -17.13 -0.15
N GLN A 263 -5.88 -17.84 0.44
CA GLN A 263 -6.03 -19.28 0.74
C GLN A 263 -6.93 -19.55 1.96
N ASN A 264 -6.93 -18.65 2.93
CA ASN A 264 -7.69 -18.76 4.18
C ASN A 264 -8.41 -17.45 4.51
N PRO A 265 -9.38 -17.05 3.68
CA PRO A 265 -10.00 -15.74 3.80
C PRO A 265 -10.88 -15.63 5.05
N LYS A 266 -10.90 -14.46 5.65
CA LYS A 266 -11.75 -14.11 6.79
C LYS A 266 -12.64 -12.92 6.42
N VAL A 267 -13.81 -12.87 7.05
CA VAL A 267 -14.76 -11.76 6.86
C VAL A 267 -14.27 -10.52 7.62
N ALA A 268 -14.26 -9.37 6.96
CA ALA A 268 -13.96 -8.06 7.54
C ALA A 268 -12.65 -8.00 8.35
N ALA A 269 -11.61 -8.68 7.88
CA ALA A 269 -10.34 -8.74 8.58
C ALA A 269 -9.55 -7.43 8.46
N VAL A 270 -8.81 -7.09 9.51
CA VAL A 270 -7.88 -5.96 9.52
C VAL A 270 -6.54 -6.45 10.04
N TYR A 271 -5.46 -6.06 9.37
CA TYR A 271 -4.10 -6.42 9.77
C TYR A 271 -3.18 -5.22 9.62
N ASN A 272 -2.40 -4.93 10.67
CA ASN A 272 -1.22 -4.12 10.53
C ASN A 272 -0.13 -4.95 9.86
N ILE A 273 0.38 -4.48 8.72
CA ILE A 273 1.47 -5.16 8.03
C ILE A 273 2.74 -4.33 8.11
N GLY A 274 3.77 -4.94 8.64
CA GLY A 274 5.09 -4.36 8.85
C GLY A 274 6.13 -5.44 9.01
N GLY A 275 7.40 -5.07 9.07
CA GLY A 275 8.49 -5.99 9.32
C GLY A 275 8.74 -6.28 10.81
N GLY A 276 7.96 -5.62 11.70
CA GLY A 276 8.12 -5.71 13.14
C GLY A 276 9.33 -4.94 13.66
N ARG A 277 9.56 -5.05 14.96
CA ARG A 277 10.63 -4.32 15.64
C ARG A 277 12.03 -4.60 15.06
N GLU A 278 12.31 -5.83 14.68
CA GLU A 278 13.61 -6.24 14.12
C GLU A 278 13.91 -5.59 12.77
N ASN A 279 12.88 -5.28 11.99
CA ASN A 279 13.00 -4.59 10.70
C ASN A 279 12.66 -3.10 10.80
N SER A 280 12.49 -2.57 12.02
CA SER A 280 12.33 -1.15 12.24
C SER A 280 13.70 -0.47 12.29
N ILE A 281 13.80 0.70 11.64
CA ILE A 281 15.06 1.44 11.53
C ILE A 281 14.82 2.95 11.65
N SER A 282 15.70 3.65 12.36
CA SER A 282 15.72 5.11 12.33
C SER A 282 16.51 5.62 11.12
N ILE A 283 16.37 6.91 10.82
CA ILE A 283 17.17 7.53 9.74
C ILE A 283 18.67 7.42 10.03
N LEU A 284 19.10 7.69 11.26
CA LEU A 284 20.52 7.56 11.66
C LEU A 284 21.05 6.14 11.54
N GLU A 285 20.24 5.14 11.88
CA GLU A 285 20.61 3.74 11.76
C GLU A 285 20.65 3.32 10.28
N ALA A 286 19.72 3.82 9.46
CA ALA A 286 19.71 3.57 8.02
C ALA A 286 20.96 4.13 7.33
N PHE A 287 21.41 5.33 7.69
CA PHE A 287 22.69 5.89 7.20
C PHE A 287 23.86 4.96 7.48
N LYS A 288 24.01 4.53 8.74
CA LYS A 288 25.11 3.62 9.14
C LYS A 288 25.08 2.30 8.40
N LEU A 289 23.87 1.73 8.20
CA LEU A 289 23.71 0.49 7.47
C LEU A 289 24.11 0.67 6.00
N ILE A 290 23.67 1.74 5.35
CA ILE A 290 24.00 2.03 3.95
C ILE A 290 25.50 2.26 3.79
N GLU A 291 26.13 3.05 4.64
CA GLU A 291 27.60 3.25 4.65
C GLU A 291 28.36 1.92 4.79
N SER A 292 27.87 1.02 5.65
CA SER A 292 28.52 -0.29 5.85
C SER A 292 28.41 -1.22 4.62
N ILE A 293 27.45 -0.98 3.74
CA ILE A 293 27.20 -1.80 2.52
C ILE A 293 27.89 -1.20 1.30
N SER A 294 27.88 0.13 1.20
CA SER A 294 28.38 0.84 0.01
C SER A 294 29.84 1.27 0.10
N GLY A 295 30.45 1.29 1.28
CA GLY A 295 31.82 1.74 1.55
C GLY A 295 31.83 3.23 1.82
#